data_95d560acab449732009d42fcba993acb
#
_entry.id   95d560acab449732009d42fcba993acb
#
_cell.length_a   1.000
_cell.length_b   1.000
_cell.length_c   1.000
_cell.angle_alpha   90.00
_cell.angle_beta   90.00
_cell.angle_gamma   90.00
#
_symmetry.space_group_name_H-M   'P 1'
#
loop_
_entity.id
_entity.type
_entity.pdbx_description
1 polymer ?
#
loop_
_entity_poly.entity_id
_entity_poly.type
_entity_poly.pdbx_seq_one_letter_code
_entity_poly.pdbx_strand_id
1 'polypeptide(L)'
;MTYTFQKARKSKIKARIAIDGPSGSGKTYTALIAATTLAQGGKIAVIDTERGSASLYSDKFEFDVLELDKFSPKTYIDAIEAAERAGYSVIVIDSLSHAWEGEGGALDMVDNAAARSNSKNSYTAWRDVTPIHRRMVDAILQSSCHIIATMRSKTEYVLETNSRGQQVPRKVGMAPIQRAGMEYEFTVVGDMDLDHRIVISKSRYEPLQDSVETKPTAEFFQPFVDWLSEGESPRSKVAPQPQPSFSLDDLIAAFGEDEVKEANNGTMPETVDEIAFVTKVLMG
;
A
#
# COMPACT_ATOMS: atom_id res chain seq x y z
N MET A 1 8.05 27.43 3.11
CA MET A 1 8.16 26.26 2.19
C MET A 1 7.97 26.78 0.77
N THR A 2 8.91 26.52 -0.12
CA THR A 2 8.80 26.92 -1.53
C THR A 2 8.33 25.71 -2.33
N TYR A 3 7.21 25.83 -3.03
CA TYR A 3 6.67 24.78 -3.90
C TYR A 3 7.27 24.92 -5.30
N THR A 4 7.84 23.85 -5.84
CA THR A 4 8.47 23.84 -7.17
C THR A 4 7.83 22.76 -8.04
N PHE A 5 7.36 23.12 -9.23
CA PHE A 5 6.89 22.16 -10.23
C PHE A 5 8.08 21.54 -10.97
N GLN A 6 8.02 20.23 -11.20
CA GLN A 6 9.00 19.50 -11.97
C GLN A 6 8.32 18.76 -13.11
N LYS A 7 9.04 18.56 -14.24
CA LYS A 7 8.53 17.74 -15.34
C LYS A 7 8.30 16.31 -14.85
N ALA A 8 7.07 15.80 -15.07
CA ALA A 8 6.74 14.43 -14.71
C ALA A 8 7.58 13.44 -15.52
N ARG A 9 8.05 12.39 -14.84
CA ARG A 9 8.77 11.26 -15.44
C ARG A 9 8.19 9.97 -14.88
N LYS A 10 8.09 8.93 -15.72
CA LYS A 10 7.73 7.60 -15.25
C LYS A 10 8.87 7.08 -14.38
N SER A 11 8.57 6.74 -13.14
CA SER A 11 9.49 6.05 -12.23
C SER A 11 9.07 4.60 -12.08
N LYS A 12 10.02 3.73 -11.76
CA LYS A 12 9.70 2.34 -11.35
C LYS A 12 8.80 2.40 -10.12
N ILE A 13 7.64 1.81 -10.22
CA ILE A 13 6.65 1.79 -9.13
C ILE A 13 6.37 0.37 -8.68
N LYS A 14 5.94 0.24 -7.43
CA LYS A 14 5.49 -1.05 -6.90
C LYS A 14 4.01 -1.26 -7.22
N ALA A 15 3.66 -2.47 -7.66
CA ALA A 15 2.27 -2.85 -7.90
C ALA A 15 1.42 -2.77 -6.63
N ARG A 16 0.17 -2.36 -6.79
CA ARG A 16 -0.91 -2.46 -5.81
C ARG A 16 -2.08 -3.12 -6.52
N ILE A 17 -2.25 -4.43 -6.32
CA ILE A 17 -3.28 -5.23 -6.99
C ILE A 17 -4.32 -5.63 -5.96
N ALA A 18 -5.59 -5.45 -6.30
CA ALA A 18 -6.71 -6.01 -5.57
C ALA A 18 -7.37 -7.10 -6.44
N ILE A 19 -7.69 -8.24 -5.83
CA ILE A 19 -8.42 -9.32 -6.47
C ILE A 19 -9.61 -9.66 -5.59
N ASP A 20 -10.81 -9.36 -6.04
CA ASP A 20 -12.00 -9.71 -5.29
C ASP A 20 -12.82 -10.80 -5.98
N GLY A 21 -13.77 -11.37 -5.26
CA GLY A 21 -14.64 -12.41 -5.78
C GLY A 21 -15.23 -13.30 -4.69
N PRO A 22 -16.23 -14.14 -5.03
CA PRO A 22 -16.87 -15.07 -4.11
C PRO A 22 -15.90 -16.17 -3.65
N SER A 23 -16.31 -16.91 -2.62
CA SER A 23 -15.57 -18.11 -2.18
C SER A 23 -15.51 -19.12 -3.34
N GLY A 24 -14.34 -19.73 -3.54
CA GLY A 24 -14.11 -20.70 -4.61
C GLY A 24 -13.80 -20.11 -5.99
N SER A 25 -13.76 -18.78 -6.15
CA SER A 25 -13.44 -18.15 -7.44
C SER A 25 -11.96 -18.29 -7.87
N GLY A 26 -11.06 -18.72 -6.97
CA GLY A 26 -9.64 -18.88 -7.29
C GLY A 26 -8.74 -17.70 -6.94
N LYS A 27 -9.21 -16.74 -6.11
CA LYS A 27 -8.45 -15.52 -5.72
C LYS A 27 -7.05 -15.81 -5.22
N THR A 28 -6.92 -16.68 -4.21
CA THR A 28 -5.63 -17.06 -3.62
C THR A 28 -4.67 -17.61 -4.66
N TYR A 29 -5.14 -18.53 -5.50
CA TYR A 29 -4.33 -19.14 -6.56
C TYR A 29 -3.87 -18.10 -7.58
N THR A 30 -4.77 -17.23 -8.04
CA THR A 30 -4.47 -16.12 -8.97
C THR A 30 -3.52 -15.11 -8.35
N ALA A 31 -3.70 -14.79 -7.06
CA ALA A 31 -2.80 -13.90 -6.32
C ALA A 31 -1.38 -14.48 -6.24
N LEU A 32 -1.23 -15.79 -6.03
CA LEU A 32 0.07 -16.47 -6.01
C LEU A 32 0.75 -16.48 -7.38
N ILE A 33 -0.01 -16.68 -8.48
CA ILE A 33 0.52 -16.54 -9.85
C ILE A 33 1.04 -15.11 -10.07
N ALA A 34 0.22 -14.11 -9.78
CA ALA A 34 0.62 -12.71 -9.93
C ALA A 34 1.83 -12.36 -9.04
N ALA A 35 1.88 -12.89 -7.80
CA ALA A 35 2.99 -12.68 -6.89
C ALA A 35 4.28 -13.29 -7.42
N THR A 36 4.23 -14.51 -7.93
CA THR A 36 5.40 -15.20 -8.52
C THR A 36 5.93 -14.42 -9.72
N THR A 37 5.04 -13.92 -10.58
CA THR A 37 5.41 -13.12 -11.75
C THR A 37 6.04 -11.79 -11.34
N LEU A 38 5.47 -11.10 -10.34
CA LEU A 38 5.99 -9.83 -9.82
C LEU A 38 7.30 -9.97 -9.05
N ALA A 39 7.51 -11.11 -8.39
CA ALA A 39 8.69 -11.33 -7.58
C ALA A 39 9.98 -11.45 -8.42
N GLN A 40 9.89 -11.91 -9.67
CA GLN A 40 11.04 -12.07 -10.57
C GLN A 40 12.22 -12.80 -9.89
N GLY A 41 11.94 -13.88 -9.14
CA GLY A 41 12.91 -14.61 -8.34
C GLY A 41 13.19 -14.05 -6.94
N GLY A 42 12.56 -12.95 -6.56
CA GLY A 42 12.61 -12.43 -5.19
C GLY A 42 11.66 -13.21 -4.26
N LYS A 43 11.79 -12.97 -2.95
CA LYS A 43 10.99 -13.65 -1.93
C LYS A 43 9.55 -13.13 -1.88
N ILE A 44 8.61 -14.04 -1.61
CA ILE A 44 7.17 -13.76 -1.46
C ILE A 44 6.77 -14.03 -0.02
N ALA A 45 6.10 -13.06 0.62
CA ALA A 45 5.44 -13.22 1.90
C ALA A 45 3.92 -13.29 1.69
N VAL A 46 3.26 -14.23 2.37
CA VAL A 46 1.80 -14.32 2.43
C VAL A 46 1.35 -14.01 3.85
N ILE A 47 0.54 -12.98 4.00
CA ILE A 47 -0.17 -12.67 5.25
C ILE A 47 -1.53 -13.37 5.16
N ASP A 48 -1.63 -14.54 5.79
CA ASP A 48 -2.81 -15.42 5.72
C ASP A 48 -3.76 -15.12 6.89
N THR A 49 -5.00 -14.83 6.56
CA THR A 49 -6.10 -14.66 7.52
C THR A 49 -7.21 -15.70 7.31
N GLU A 50 -6.99 -16.63 6.36
CA GLU A 50 -7.91 -17.71 5.98
C GLU A 50 -7.48 -19.06 6.57
N ARG A 51 -6.80 -19.03 7.74
CA ARG A 51 -6.41 -20.21 8.53
C ARG A 51 -5.58 -21.25 7.75
N GLY A 52 -4.49 -20.80 7.13
CA GLY A 52 -3.56 -21.66 6.43
C GLY A 52 -4.03 -22.10 5.03
N SER A 53 -5.07 -21.45 4.48
CA SER A 53 -5.58 -21.85 3.16
C SER A 53 -4.56 -21.64 2.03
N ALA A 54 -3.73 -20.62 2.13
CA ALA A 54 -2.66 -20.37 1.17
C ALA A 54 -1.61 -21.48 1.18
N SER A 55 -1.30 -22.04 2.35
CA SER A 55 -0.30 -23.11 2.52
C SER A 55 -0.63 -24.41 1.76
N LEU A 56 -1.89 -24.62 1.37
CA LEU A 56 -2.31 -25.74 0.52
C LEU A 56 -1.70 -25.68 -0.89
N TYR A 57 -1.14 -24.54 -1.30
CA TYR A 57 -0.51 -24.33 -2.61
C TYR A 57 1.03 -24.34 -2.54
N SER A 58 1.62 -24.72 -1.40
CA SER A 58 3.08 -24.76 -1.20
C SER A 58 3.81 -25.80 -2.07
N ASP A 59 3.07 -26.75 -2.64
CA ASP A 59 3.58 -27.71 -3.64
C ASP A 59 3.75 -27.09 -5.04
N LYS A 60 3.17 -25.91 -5.29
CA LYS A 60 3.15 -25.25 -6.60
C LYS A 60 3.85 -23.89 -6.60
N PHE A 61 3.90 -23.22 -5.46
CA PHE A 61 4.45 -21.88 -5.31
C PHE A 61 5.40 -21.84 -4.13
N GLU A 62 6.50 -21.10 -4.27
CA GLU A 62 7.47 -20.87 -3.20
C GLU A 62 7.14 -19.53 -2.51
N PHE A 63 6.78 -19.59 -1.24
CA PHE A 63 6.48 -18.43 -0.41
C PHE A 63 6.60 -18.75 1.08
N ASP A 64 6.84 -17.71 1.87
CA ASP A 64 6.74 -17.78 3.33
C ASP A 64 5.38 -17.26 3.79
N VAL A 65 4.82 -17.85 4.87
CA VAL A 65 3.50 -17.49 5.38
C VAL A 65 3.57 -16.95 6.79
N LEU A 66 2.79 -15.92 7.07
CA LEU A 66 2.46 -15.42 8.39
C LEU A 66 0.95 -15.53 8.60
N GLU A 67 0.51 -16.44 9.47
CA GLU A 67 -0.89 -16.56 9.84
C GLU A 67 -1.25 -15.54 10.92
N LEU A 68 -2.36 -14.82 10.74
CA LEU A 68 -2.86 -13.83 11.70
C LEU A 68 -4.08 -14.39 12.45
N ASP A 69 -4.02 -14.32 13.78
CA ASP A 69 -5.13 -14.67 14.68
C ASP A 69 -6.06 -13.48 14.99
N LYS A 70 -5.56 -12.26 14.77
CA LYS A 70 -6.29 -11.00 15.02
C LYS A 70 -6.22 -10.10 13.80
N PHE A 71 -7.33 -9.47 13.48
CA PHE A 71 -7.50 -8.77 12.22
C PHE A 71 -7.59 -7.25 12.38
N SER A 72 -7.00 -6.70 13.45
CA SER A 72 -6.95 -5.26 13.60
C SER A 72 -6.12 -4.60 12.49
N PRO A 73 -6.48 -3.42 11.98
CA PRO A 73 -5.66 -2.71 11.01
C PRO A 73 -4.20 -2.55 11.42
N LYS A 74 -3.94 -2.43 12.73
CA LYS A 74 -2.57 -2.35 13.26
C LYS A 74 -1.79 -3.65 13.01
N THR A 75 -2.42 -4.81 13.18
CA THR A 75 -1.77 -6.11 12.94
C THR A 75 -1.32 -6.25 11.49
N TYR A 76 -2.10 -5.77 10.54
CA TYR A 76 -1.71 -5.74 9.12
C TYR A 76 -0.53 -4.80 8.87
N ILE A 77 -0.52 -3.61 9.50
CA ILE A 77 0.61 -2.68 9.42
C ILE A 77 1.88 -3.37 9.91
N ASP A 78 1.83 -3.96 11.11
CA ASP A 78 2.98 -4.62 11.74
C ASP A 78 3.50 -5.79 10.87
N ALA A 79 2.60 -6.56 10.23
CA ALA A 79 2.94 -7.66 9.33
C ALA A 79 3.60 -7.17 8.02
N ILE A 80 3.06 -6.11 7.41
CA ILE A 80 3.65 -5.47 6.21
C ILE A 80 5.07 -4.98 6.52
N GLU A 81 5.24 -4.23 7.62
CA GLU A 81 6.55 -3.72 8.04
C GLU A 81 7.54 -4.85 8.37
N ALA A 82 7.08 -5.98 8.93
CA ALA A 82 7.92 -7.14 9.18
C ALA A 82 8.41 -7.77 7.88
N ALA A 83 7.54 -7.92 6.88
CA ALA A 83 7.92 -8.42 5.57
C ALA A 83 8.92 -7.49 4.85
N GLU A 84 8.71 -6.16 4.92
CA GLU A 84 9.65 -5.18 4.36
C GLU A 84 11.03 -5.28 4.99
N ARG A 85 11.11 -5.33 6.33
CA ARG A 85 12.39 -5.48 7.06
C ARG A 85 13.09 -6.80 6.73
N ALA A 86 12.34 -7.87 6.44
CA ALA A 86 12.88 -9.16 6.04
C ALA A 86 13.30 -9.23 4.56
N GLY A 87 13.08 -8.16 3.78
CA GLY A 87 13.54 -8.04 2.39
C GLY A 87 12.69 -8.82 1.39
N TYR A 88 11.40 -9.01 1.66
CA TYR A 88 10.48 -9.59 0.68
C TYR A 88 10.24 -8.64 -0.50
N SER A 89 10.10 -9.20 -1.69
CA SER A 89 9.82 -8.43 -2.93
C SER A 89 8.33 -8.20 -3.14
N VAL A 90 7.51 -9.18 -2.73
CA VAL A 90 6.06 -9.19 -2.87
C VAL A 90 5.41 -9.61 -1.56
N ILE A 91 4.31 -8.96 -1.21
CA ILE A 91 3.45 -9.31 -0.09
C ILE A 91 2.06 -9.62 -0.65
N VAL A 92 1.54 -10.81 -0.36
CA VAL A 92 0.14 -11.18 -0.60
C VAL A 92 -0.61 -11.08 0.72
N ILE A 93 -1.74 -10.38 0.73
CA ILE A 93 -2.65 -10.27 1.89
C ILE A 93 -3.91 -11.08 1.55
N ASP A 94 -4.09 -12.22 2.16
CA ASP A 94 -5.22 -13.13 1.91
C ASP A 94 -5.99 -13.44 3.21
N SER A 95 -7.04 -12.68 3.54
CA SER A 95 -7.65 -11.60 2.77
C SER A 95 -7.69 -10.27 3.55
N LEU A 96 -7.78 -9.17 2.82
CA LEU A 96 -7.95 -7.84 3.40
C LEU A 96 -9.36 -7.62 3.99
N SER A 97 -10.34 -8.46 3.64
CA SER A 97 -11.72 -8.36 4.15
C SER A 97 -11.81 -8.55 5.66
N HIS A 98 -10.94 -9.36 6.25
CA HIS A 98 -10.94 -9.55 7.70
C HIS A 98 -10.49 -8.29 8.46
N ALA A 99 -9.66 -7.42 7.87
CA ALA A 99 -9.34 -6.12 8.47
C ALA A 99 -10.58 -5.21 8.61
N TRP A 100 -11.64 -5.52 7.87
CA TRP A 100 -12.90 -4.80 7.91
C TRP A 100 -13.92 -5.47 8.84
N GLU A 101 -14.30 -6.72 8.55
CA GLU A 101 -15.41 -7.43 9.23
C GLU A 101 -14.96 -8.58 10.15
N GLY A 102 -13.66 -8.90 10.21
CA GLY A 102 -13.13 -9.93 11.09
C GLY A 102 -13.00 -9.48 12.54
N GLU A 103 -12.73 -10.44 13.43
CA GLU A 103 -12.55 -10.19 14.86
C GLU A 103 -11.41 -9.19 15.12
N GLY A 104 -11.73 -8.08 15.79
CA GLY A 104 -10.83 -6.96 16.00
C GLY A 104 -10.67 -6.04 14.77
N GLY A 105 -11.34 -6.32 13.66
CA GLY A 105 -11.39 -5.49 12.46
C GLY A 105 -12.08 -4.15 12.68
N ALA A 106 -12.17 -3.34 11.61
CA ALA A 106 -12.67 -1.97 11.72
C ALA A 106 -14.10 -1.87 12.24
N LEU A 107 -15.01 -2.80 11.84
CA LEU A 107 -16.38 -2.82 12.32
C LEU A 107 -16.45 -3.15 13.82
N ASP A 108 -15.73 -4.18 14.27
CA ASP A 108 -15.63 -4.53 15.69
C ASP A 108 -15.06 -3.37 16.53
N MET A 109 -14.08 -2.66 16.00
CA MET A 109 -13.51 -1.48 16.67
C MET A 109 -14.55 -0.37 16.84
N VAL A 110 -15.39 -0.14 15.81
CA VAL A 110 -16.48 0.84 15.87
C VAL A 110 -17.52 0.43 16.91
N ASP A 111 -17.95 -0.83 16.90
CA ASP A 111 -18.95 -1.34 17.85
C ASP A 111 -18.43 -1.24 19.29
N ASN A 112 -17.18 -1.63 19.53
CA ASN A 112 -16.53 -1.51 20.83
C ASN A 112 -16.39 -0.05 21.28
N ALA A 113 -16.03 0.87 20.39
CA ALA A 113 -15.93 2.30 20.70
C ALA A 113 -17.32 2.90 21.01
N ALA A 114 -18.34 2.55 20.22
CA ALA A 114 -19.71 2.97 20.44
C ALA A 114 -20.26 2.47 21.79
N ALA A 115 -20.01 1.20 22.14
CA ALA A 115 -20.45 0.59 23.39
C ALA A 115 -19.84 1.27 24.63
N ARG A 116 -18.60 1.77 24.52
CA ARG A 116 -17.90 2.48 25.61
C ARG A 116 -18.28 3.95 25.71
N SER A 117 -18.90 4.51 24.68
CA SER A 117 -19.30 5.91 24.64
C SER A 117 -20.64 6.11 25.35
N ASN A 118 -20.80 7.22 26.07
CA ASN A 118 -22.06 7.57 26.72
C ASN A 118 -23.23 7.76 25.73
N SER A 119 -22.93 8.14 24.49
CA SER A 119 -23.91 8.36 23.44
C SER A 119 -24.35 7.08 22.74
N LYS A 120 -23.58 5.97 22.88
CA LYS A 120 -23.76 4.70 22.14
C LYS A 120 -23.91 4.91 20.62
N ASN A 121 -23.31 5.97 20.06
CA ASN A 121 -23.48 6.38 18.68
C ASN A 121 -22.29 5.89 17.83
N SER A 122 -22.58 4.95 16.93
CA SER A 122 -21.57 4.40 16.00
C SER A 122 -21.01 5.46 15.05
N TYR A 123 -21.78 6.49 14.69
CA TYR A 123 -21.30 7.56 13.82
C TYR A 123 -20.13 8.34 14.46
N THR A 124 -20.20 8.61 15.76
CA THR A 124 -19.10 9.28 16.47
C THR A 124 -17.89 8.36 16.65
N ALA A 125 -18.12 7.04 16.79
CA ALA A 125 -17.05 6.05 16.93
C ALA A 125 -16.18 5.93 15.66
N TRP A 126 -16.74 6.17 14.49
CA TRP A 126 -15.98 6.22 13.24
C TRP A 126 -14.89 7.28 13.23
N ARG A 127 -15.04 8.37 13.99
CA ARG A 127 -14.01 9.40 14.10
C ARG A 127 -12.69 8.83 14.66
N ASP A 128 -12.78 7.85 15.56
CA ASP A 128 -11.62 7.26 16.20
C ASP A 128 -11.04 6.10 15.37
N VAL A 129 -11.87 5.35 14.68
CA VAL A 129 -11.46 4.17 13.88
C VAL A 129 -10.95 4.55 12.49
N THR A 130 -11.55 5.56 11.85
CA THR A 130 -11.15 6.02 10.50
C THR A 130 -9.64 6.34 10.37
N PRO A 131 -8.99 7.04 11.32
CA PRO A 131 -7.55 7.31 11.23
C PRO A 131 -6.70 6.04 11.32
N ILE A 132 -7.17 5.03 12.05
CA ILE A 132 -6.45 3.74 12.21
C ILE A 132 -6.55 2.95 10.90
N HIS A 133 -7.74 2.84 10.33
CA HIS A 133 -7.94 2.21 9.04
C HIS A 133 -7.13 2.91 7.93
N ARG A 134 -7.14 4.26 7.90
CA ARG A 134 -6.36 5.04 6.92
C ARG A 134 -4.87 4.74 7.01
N ARG A 135 -4.31 4.62 8.22
CA ARG A 135 -2.89 4.24 8.38
C ARG A 135 -2.57 2.87 7.80
N MET A 136 -3.49 1.90 7.87
CA MET A 136 -3.32 0.60 7.20
C MET A 136 -3.30 0.76 5.68
N VAL A 137 -4.22 1.55 5.13
CA VAL A 137 -4.23 1.88 3.69
C VAL A 137 -2.92 2.55 3.28
N ASP A 138 -2.46 3.53 4.06
CA ASP A 138 -1.19 4.22 3.81
C ASP A 138 0.00 3.25 3.84
N ALA A 139 0.03 2.28 4.77
CA ALA A 139 1.07 1.24 4.82
C ALA A 139 1.06 0.36 3.55
N ILE A 140 -0.12 -0.02 3.06
CA ILE A 140 -0.25 -0.75 1.79
C ILE A 140 0.29 0.09 0.63
N LEU A 141 -0.08 1.37 0.55
CA LEU A 141 0.27 2.24 -0.58
C LEU A 141 1.75 2.62 -0.60
N GLN A 142 2.34 2.85 0.57
CA GLN A 142 3.72 3.31 0.71
C GLN A 142 4.74 2.16 0.81
N SER A 143 4.27 0.91 0.87
CA SER A 143 5.14 -0.26 0.98
C SER A 143 6.22 -0.29 -0.10
N SER A 144 7.44 -0.64 0.31
CA SER A 144 8.58 -0.87 -0.58
C SER A 144 8.46 -2.16 -1.39
N CYS A 145 7.52 -3.06 -1.02
CA CYS A 145 7.20 -4.30 -1.73
C CYS A 145 6.06 -4.10 -2.73
N HIS A 146 5.91 -4.99 -3.71
CA HIS A 146 4.65 -5.15 -4.42
C HIS A 146 3.60 -5.70 -3.46
N ILE A 147 2.37 -5.22 -3.51
CA ILE A 147 1.27 -5.73 -2.68
C ILE A 147 0.13 -6.22 -3.55
N ILE A 148 -0.32 -7.44 -3.25
CA ILE A 148 -1.53 -8.05 -3.79
C ILE A 148 -2.46 -8.32 -2.61
N ALA A 149 -3.67 -7.79 -2.66
CA ALA A 149 -4.67 -8.03 -1.63
C ALA A 149 -5.87 -8.77 -2.24
N THR A 150 -6.24 -9.89 -1.65
CA THR A 150 -7.51 -10.53 -1.99
C THR A 150 -8.62 -9.95 -1.11
N MET A 151 -9.82 -9.90 -1.64
CA MET A 151 -11.02 -9.50 -0.91
C MET A 151 -12.17 -10.46 -1.20
N ARG A 152 -12.97 -10.74 -0.19
CA ARG A 152 -14.24 -11.45 -0.37
C ARG A 152 -15.24 -10.49 -0.98
N SER A 153 -16.13 -11.00 -1.83
CA SER A 153 -17.22 -10.20 -2.40
C SER A 153 -18.58 -10.71 -1.90
N LYS A 154 -19.48 -9.78 -1.75
CA LYS A 154 -20.91 -10.03 -1.45
C LYS A 154 -21.78 -9.48 -2.57
N THR A 155 -22.98 -10.06 -2.69
CA THR A 155 -23.98 -9.50 -3.60
C THR A 155 -24.38 -8.10 -3.18
N GLU A 156 -24.29 -7.16 -4.10
CA GLU A 156 -24.73 -5.79 -3.91
C GLU A 156 -26.14 -5.60 -4.44
N TYR A 157 -26.97 -4.91 -3.65
CA TYR A 157 -28.33 -4.54 -4.02
C TYR A 157 -28.48 -3.02 -3.93
N VAL A 158 -29.14 -2.43 -4.91
CA VAL A 158 -29.64 -1.05 -4.83
C VAL A 158 -31.15 -1.06 -4.64
N LEU A 159 -31.67 -0.06 -3.92
CA LEU A 159 -33.11 0.14 -3.82
C LEU A 159 -33.57 0.95 -5.05
N GLU A 160 -34.40 0.35 -5.87
CA GLU A 160 -35.05 1.04 -7.00
C GLU A 160 -36.52 1.25 -6.73
N THR A 161 -37.06 2.37 -7.20
CA THR A 161 -38.48 2.63 -7.12
C THR A 161 -39.17 1.96 -8.30
N ASN A 162 -40.01 0.96 -8.03
CA ASN A 162 -40.80 0.30 -9.08
C ASN A 162 -41.90 1.23 -9.63
N SER A 163 -42.60 0.77 -10.66
CA SER A 163 -43.71 1.51 -11.29
C SER A 163 -44.90 1.81 -10.36
N ARG A 164 -44.94 1.21 -9.18
CA ARG A 164 -45.93 1.43 -8.14
C ARG A 164 -45.47 2.33 -7.00
N GLY A 165 -44.29 2.98 -7.14
CA GLY A 165 -43.70 3.86 -6.14
C GLY A 165 -43.07 3.16 -4.94
N GLN A 166 -42.91 1.83 -4.97
CA GLN A 166 -42.34 1.05 -3.86
C GLN A 166 -40.83 0.86 -4.07
N GLN A 167 -40.06 0.96 -2.99
CA GLN A 167 -38.65 0.64 -2.97
C GLN A 167 -38.46 -0.89 -2.99
N VAL A 168 -37.85 -1.40 -4.05
CA VAL A 168 -37.53 -2.83 -4.22
C VAL A 168 -36.03 -3.02 -4.39
N PRO A 169 -35.42 -4.03 -3.72
CA PRO A 169 -34.00 -4.32 -3.89
C PRO A 169 -33.76 -4.92 -5.28
N ARG A 170 -32.86 -4.32 -6.05
CA ARG A 170 -32.36 -4.89 -7.29
C ARG A 170 -30.89 -5.26 -7.14
N LYS A 171 -30.55 -6.51 -7.50
CA LYS A 171 -29.16 -6.96 -7.58
C LYS A 171 -28.45 -6.20 -8.68
N VAL A 172 -27.32 -5.52 -8.36
CA VAL A 172 -26.52 -4.77 -9.33
C VAL A 172 -25.18 -5.43 -9.63
N GLY A 173 -24.67 -6.28 -8.74
CA GLY A 173 -23.40 -6.93 -8.95
C GLY A 173 -22.86 -7.60 -7.71
N MET A 174 -21.57 -7.71 -7.65
CA MET A 174 -20.79 -8.09 -6.48
C MET A 174 -20.00 -6.85 -6.02
N ALA A 175 -19.83 -6.70 -4.73
CA ALA A 175 -19.00 -5.64 -4.16
C ALA A 175 -18.01 -6.25 -3.17
N PRO A 176 -16.75 -5.77 -3.13
CA PRO A 176 -15.77 -6.25 -2.17
C PRO A 176 -16.21 -5.96 -0.72
N ILE A 177 -15.95 -6.90 0.16
CA ILE A 177 -16.15 -6.71 1.61
C ILE A 177 -14.97 -5.92 2.15
N GLN A 178 -15.08 -4.61 2.06
CA GLN A 178 -14.13 -3.63 2.57
C GLN A 178 -14.83 -2.27 2.66
N ARG A 179 -14.16 -1.25 3.18
CA ARG A 179 -14.65 0.12 3.15
C ARG A 179 -14.89 0.57 1.71
N ALA A 180 -16.03 1.17 1.44
CA ALA A 180 -16.35 1.71 0.13
C ALA A 180 -15.25 2.68 -0.36
N GLY A 181 -14.86 2.56 -1.61
CA GLY A 181 -13.81 3.36 -2.23
C GLY A 181 -12.40 2.78 -2.08
N MET A 182 -12.24 1.63 -1.43
CA MET A 182 -10.94 0.98 -1.29
C MET A 182 -10.31 0.62 -2.65
N GLU A 183 -11.12 0.30 -3.64
CA GLU A 183 -10.74 -0.01 -5.01
C GLU A 183 -10.00 1.15 -5.70
N TYR A 184 -10.26 2.40 -5.29
CA TYR A 184 -9.57 3.57 -5.86
C TYR A 184 -8.09 3.63 -5.50
N GLU A 185 -7.70 2.99 -4.43
CA GLU A 185 -6.33 3.01 -3.92
C GLU A 185 -5.39 2.06 -4.70
N PHE A 186 -5.94 1.03 -5.34
CA PHE A 186 -5.14 0.04 -6.05
C PHE A 186 -4.78 0.49 -7.49
N THR A 187 -3.64 0.01 -7.98
CA THR A 187 -3.18 0.23 -9.37
C THR A 187 -3.99 -0.60 -10.36
N VAL A 188 -4.32 -1.83 -9.95
CA VAL A 188 -5.12 -2.80 -10.71
C VAL A 188 -6.16 -3.39 -9.77
N VAL A 189 -7.39 -3.53 -10.26
CA VAL A 189 -8.48 -4.25 -9.58
C VAL A 189 -9.03 -5.29 -10.54
N GLY A 190 -9.12 -6.52 -10.07
CA GLY A 190 -9.65 -7.66 -10.83
C GLY A 190 -10.77 -8.35 -10.06
N ASP A 191 -11.91 -8.50 -10.71
CA ASP A 191 -13.11 -9.13 -10.17
C ASP A 191 -13.19 -10.57 -10.69
N MET A 192 -13.15 -11.55 -9.76
CA MET A 192 -13.19 -12.97 -10.12
C MET A 192 -14.58 -13.57 -9.95
N ASP A 193 -14.97 -14.44 -10.88
CA ASP A 193 -16.19 -15.22 -10.80
C ASP A 193 -15.96 -16.72 -10.52
N LEU A 194 -17.04 -17.49 -10.41
CA LEU A 194 -17.00 -18.93 -10.12
C LEU A 194 -16.49 -19.78 -11.30
N ASP A 195 -16.42 -19.22 -12.50
CA ASP A 195 -15.82 -19.85 -13.67
C ASP A 195 -14.30 -19.61 -13.74
N HIS A 196 -13.74 -19.01 -12.66
CA HIS A 196 -12.33 -18.62 -12.54
C HIS A 196 -11.89 -17.60 -13.60
N ARG A 197 -12.82 -16.76 -14.06
CA ARG A 197 -12.49 -15.62 -14.91
C ARG A 197 -12.16 -14.44 -14.04
N ILE A 198 -11.12 -13.70 -14.42
CA ILE A 198 -10.81 -12.38 -13.88
C ILE A 198 -11.21 -11.32 -14.90
N VAL A 199 -11.94 -10.32 -14.46
CA VAL A 199 -12.27 -9.12 -15.24
C VAL A 199 -11.51 -7.97 -14.60
N ILE A 200 -10.65 -7.30 -15.34
CA ILE A 200 -9.91 -6.15 -14.84
C ILE A 200 -10.80 -4.91 -14.93
N SER A 201 -11.46 -4.59 -13.84
CA SER A 201 -12.38 -3.44 -13.74
C SER A 201 -11.66 -2.10 -13.61
N LYS A 202 -10.38 -2.12 -13.18
CA LYS A 202 -9.52 -0.93 -13.08
C LYS A 202 -8.08 -1.29 -13.37
N SER A 203 -7.43 -0.51 -14.22
CA SER A 203 -5.98 -0.58 -14.43
C SER A 203 -5.39 0.79 -14.79
N ARG A 204 -4.18 1.08 -14.27
CA ARG A 204 -3.37 2.23 -14.74
C ARG A 204 -2.48 1.86 -15.92
N TYR A 205 -2.41 0.58 -16.27
CA TYR A 205 -1.80 0.05 -17.47
C TYR A 205 -2.91 -0.23 -18.50
N GLU A 206 -3.02 0.65 -19.50
CA GLU A 206 -4.14 0.64 -20.45
C GLU A 206 -4.38 -0.73 -21.13
N PRO A 207 -3.35 -1.48 -21.58
CA PRO A 207 -3.59 -2.77 -22.23
C PRO A 207 -4.26 -3.82 -21.33
N LEU A 208 -4.19 -3.65 -20.00
CA LEU A 208 -4.84 -4.55 -19.05
C LEU A 208 -6.27 -4.11 -18.69
N GLN A 209 -6.62 -2.84 -18.93
CA GLN A 209 -7.95 -2.30 -18.63
C GLN A 209 -9.03 -3.05 -19.42
N ASP A 210 -10.12 -3.44 -18.74
CA ASP A 210 -11.27 -4.15 -19.29
C ASP A 210 -10.95 -5.55 -19.90
N SER A 211 -9.72 -6.06 -19.68
CA SER A 211 -9.36 -7.40 -20.09
C SER A 211 -10.08 -8.47 -19.29
N VAL A 212 -10.38 -9.58 -19.94
CA VAL A 212 -11.02 -10.76 -19.34
C VAL A 212 -10.17 -11.98 -19.63
N GLU A 213 -9.78 -12.70 -18.57
CA GLU A 213 -8.99 -13.92 -18.72
C GLU A 213 -9.56 -15.05 -17.86
N THR A 214 -9.65 -16.27 -18.42
CA THR A 214 -10.12 -17.45 -17.72
C THR A 214 -8.91 -18.25 -17.21
N LYS A 215 -8.86 -18.51 -15.89
CA LYS A 215 -7.72 -19.16 -15.24
C LYS A 215 -6.40 -18.49 -15.62
N PRO A 216 -6.23 -17.21 -15.21
CA PRO A 216 -5.08 -16.40 -15.59
C PRO A 216 -3.76 -17.10 -15.23
N THR A 217 -2.78 -16.95 -16.12
CA THR A 217 -1.43 -17.50 -15.97
C THR A 217 -0.40 -16.40 -15.78
N ALA A 218 0.88 -16.74 -15.69
CA ALA A 218 1.96 -15.75 -15.59
C ALA A 218 2.00 -14.84 -16.83
N GLU A 219 1.70 -15.38 -18.02
CA GLU A 219 1.69 -14.65 -19.29
C GLU A 219 0.67 -13.52 -19.29
N PHE A 220 -0.44 -13.68 -18.57
CA PHE A 220 -1.45 -12.61 -18.42
C PHE A 220 -0.91 -11.41 -17.65
N PHE A 221 -0.09 -11.65 -16.62
CA PHE A 221 0.46 -10.59 -15.77
C PHE A 221 1.80 -10.03 -16.28
N GLN A 222 2.55 -10.78 -17.09
CA GLN A 222 3.90 -10.42 -17.52
C GLN A 222 4.00 -9.03 -18.18
N PRO A 223 3.10 -8.64 -19.12
CA PRO A 223 3.17 -7.31 -19.75
C PRO A 223 3.01 -6.16 -18.73
N PHE A 224 2.21 -6.37 -17.68
CA PHE A 224 2.08 -5.40 -16.60
C PHE A 224 3.36 -5.30 -15.75
N VAL A 225 4.01 -6.43 -15.47
CA VAL A 225 5.29 -6.48 -14.75
C VAL A 225 6.38 -5.76 -15.53
N ASP A 226 6.45 -5.98 -16.84
CA ASP A 226 7.40 -5.31 -17.73
C ASP A 226 7.16 -3.79 -17.72
N TRP A 227 5.91 -3.37 -17.85
CA TRP A 227 5.52 -1.96 -17.78
C TRP A 227 5.88 -1.29 -16.44
N LEU A 228 5.76 -1.99 -15.29
CA LEU A 228 6.18 -1.47 -13.98
C LEU A 228 7.69 -1.23 -13.91
N SER A 229 8.46 -2.05 -14.64
CA SER A 229 9.92 -1.99 -14.68
C SER A 229 10.47 -0.88 -15.59
N GLU A 230 9.61 -0.37 -16.50
CA GLU A 230 9.96 0.75 -17.37
C GLU A 230 10.06 2.06 -16.56
N GLY A 231 11.07 2.86 -16.87
CA GLY A 231 11.27 4.17 -16.26
C GLY A 231 12.53 4.27 -15.41
N GLU A 232 12.77 5.48 -14.93
CA GLU A 232 13.92 5.78 -14.07
C GLU A 232 13.70 5.16 -12.68
N SER A 233 14.77 4.63 -12.09
CA SER A 233 14.71 4.24 -10.67
C SER A 233 14.27 5.43 -9.82
N PRO A 234 13.40 5.24 -8.81
CA PRO A 234 13.04 6.33 -7.92
C PRO A 234 14.32 6.98 -7.42
N ARG A 235 14.47 8.27 -7.65
CA ARG A 235 15.56 9.01 -7.01
C ARG A 235 15.38 8.77 -5.52
N SER A 236 16.39 8.16 -4.90
CA SER A 236 16.47 8.17 -3.44
C SER A 236 16.11 9.59 -3.00
N LYS A 237 15.17 9.75 -2.08
CA LYS A 237 14.96 11.01 -1.38
C LYS A 237 16.20 11.22 -0.51
N VAL A 238 17.32 11.50 -1.15
CA VAL A 238 18.40 12.19 -0.47
C VAL A 238 17.73 13.49 -0.06
N ALA A 239 17.51 13.65 1.22
CA ALA A 239 17.16 14.96 1.76
C ALA A 239 18.12 15.94 1.08
N PRO A 240 17.64 17.07 0.54
CA PRO A 240 18.55 18.05 -0.02
C PRO A 240 19.57 18.29 1.07
N GLN A 241 20.83 17.88 0.79
CA GLN A 241 21.93 18.29 1.65
C GLN A 241 21.83 19.82 1.66
N PRO A 242 21.77 20.46 2.81
CA PRO A 242 21.79 21.90 2.87
C PRO A 242 23.07 22.30 2.12
N GLN A 243 22.92 22.86 0.93
CA GLN A 243 24.05 23.50 0.28
C GLN A 243 24.43 24.62 1.23
N PRO A 244 25.68 24.71 1.67
CA PRO A 244 26.10 25.81 2.50
C PRO A 244 25.77 27.08 1.74
N SER A 245 25.02 27.97 2.38
CA SER A 245 24.69 29.29 1.80
C SER A 245 25.93 30.16 1.68
N PHE A 246 27.04 29.76 2.28
CA PHE A 246 28.34 30.38 2.24
C PHE A 246 29.43 29.35 1.93
N SER A 247 30.38 29.75 1.09
CA SER A 247 31.62 28.98 0.90
C SER A 247 32.53 29.18 2.11
N LEU A 248 33.54 28.33 2.27
CA LEU A 248 34.55 28.53 3.31
C LEU A 248 35.25 29.89 3.15
N ASP A 249 35.53 30.29 1.91
CA ASP A 249 36.15 31.59 1.59
C ASP A 249 35.24 32.78 1.99
N ASP A 250 33.92 32.64 1.81
CA ASP A 250 32.95 33.67 2.24
C ASP A 250 32.91 33.81 3.76
N LEU A 251 32.99 32.67 4.50
CA LEU A 251 33.03 32.69 5.95
C LEU A 251 34.33 33.30 6.50
N ILE A 252 35.47 32.97 5.90
CA ILE A 252 36.77 33.55 6.27
C ILE A 252 36.79 35.05 5.97
N ALA A 253 36.25 35.48 4.83
CA ALA A 253 36.16 36.88 4.45
C ALA A 253 35.25 37.69 5.39
N ALA A 254 34.16 37.09 5.92
CA ALA A 254 33.20 37.75 6.76
C ALA A 254 33.60 37.80 8.25
N PHE A 255 34.21 36.73 8.78
CA PHE A 255 34.46 36.53 10.21
C PHE A 255 35.95 36.37 10.57
N GLY A 256 36.83 36.06 9.62
CA GLY A 256 38.22 35.78 9.85
C GLY A 256 38.52 34.30 10.14
N GLU A 257 39.76 33.87 9.87
CA GLU A 257 40.17 32.46 10.01
C GLU A 257 40.08 31.97 11.47
N ASP A 258 40.41 32.81 12.46
CA ASP A 258 40.45 32.40 13.85
C ASP A 258 39.06 32.14 14.40
N GLU A 259 38.06 32.96 14.08
CA GLU A 259 36.67 32.77 14.47
C GLU A 259 36.04 31.55 13.77
N VAL A 260 36.37 31.31 12.49
CA VAL A 260 35.91 30.13 11.73
C VAL A 260 36.48 28.84 12.35
N LYS A 261 37.75 28.84 12.76
CA LYS A 261 38.36 27.70 13.48
C LYS A 261 37.74 27.47 14.83
N GLU A 262 37.51 28.56 15.60
CA GLU A 262 36.90 28.45 16.93
C GLU A 262 35.49 27.88 16.87
N ALA A 263 34.70 28.31 15.88
CA ALA A 263 33.35 27.79 15.61
C ALA A 263 33.34 26.31 15.17
N ASN A 264 34.44 25.80 14.63
CA ASN A 264 34.64 24.39 14.27
C ASN A 264 35.58 23.64 15.20
N ASN A 265 35.49 23.91 16.51
CA ASN A 265 36.26 23.22 17.56
C ASN A 265 37.80 23.31 17.37
N GLY A 266 38.29 24.42 16.84
CA GLY A 266 39.70 24.71 16.68
C GLY A 266 40.34 24.23 15.38
N THR A 267 39.61 23.69 14.48
CA THR A 267 40.08 23.24 13.13
C THR A 267 39.36 23.94 12.01
N MET A 268 39.99 24.05 10.82
CA MET A 268 39.29 24.57 9.65
C MET A 268 38.26 23.54 9.14
N PRO A 269 37.04 23.96 8.78
CA PRO A 269 36.04 23.05 8.22
C PRO A 269 36.48 22.54 6.83
N GLU A 270 36.50 21.20 6.65
CA GLU A 270 36.91 20.56 5.41
C GLU A 270 35.72 19.98 4.64
N THR A 271 34.58 19.77 5.30
CA THR A 271 33.39 19.17 4.69
C THR A 271 32.26 20.17 4.57
N VAL A 272 31.32 19.88 3.63
CA VAL A 272 30.11 20.69 3.41
C VAL A 272 29.26 20.78 4.70
N ASP A 273 29.21 19.71 5.48
CA ASP A 273 28.42 19.66 6.72
C ASP A 273 29.08 20.52 7.82
N GLU A 274 30.40 20.54 7.91
CA GLU A 274 31.14 21.40 8.83
C GLU A 274 31.00 22.89 8.46
N ILE A 275 31.06 23.23 7.17
CA ILE A 275 30.84 24.59 6.67
C ILE A 275 29.41 25.05 7.02
N ALA A 276 28.41 24.18 6.83
CA ALA A 276 27.02 24.46 7.18
C ALA A 276 26.83 24.65 8.69
N PHE A 277 27.52 23.85 9.52
CA PHE A 277 27.52 23.97 10.97
C PHE A 277 28.15 25.30 11.43
N VAL A 278 29.34 25.63 10.91
CA VAL A 278 30.04 26.91 11.22
C VAL A 278 29.20 28.12 10.79
N THR A 279 28.60 28.05 9.60
CA THR A 279 27.67 29.09 9.13
C THR A 279 26.54 29.34 10.14
N LYS A 280 25.97 28.25 10.67
CA LYS A 280 24.88 28.34 11.65
C LYS A 280 25.36 28.92 13.00
N VAL A 281 26.57 28.59 13.42
CA VAL A 281 27.14 29.07 14.69
C VAL A 281 27.49 30.55 14.60
N LEU A 282 28.09 31.00 13.50
CA LEU A 282 28.54 32.39 13.34
C LEU A 282 27.44 33.37 12.96
N MET A 283 26.36 32.88 12.34
CA MET A 283 25.23 33.75 11.91
C MET A 283 24.02 33.73 12.84
N GLY A 284 24.03 32.91 13.91
CA GLY A 284 22.98 32.89 14.96
C GLY A 284 21.75 32.14 14.56
#